data_72fc0a7d45bdccbb0171f06df0d839cd
#
_entry.id   72fc0a7d45bdccbb0171f06df0d839cd
#
_cell.length_a   1.000
_cell.length_b   1.000
_cell.length_c   1.000
_cell.angle_alpha   90.00
_cell.angle_beta   90.00
_cell.angle_gamma   90.00
#
_symmetry.space_group_name_H-M   'P 1'
#
loop_
_entity.id
_entity.type
_entity.pdbx_description
1 polymer ?
#
loop_
_entity_poly.entity_id
_entity_poly.type
_entity_poly.pdbx_seq_one_letter_code
_entity_poly.pdbx_strand_id
1 'polypeptide(L)'
;DFASVFVAAEEGYFKKRNLEVELKFIPLNSTIPAALQSDSLQIGGPTPSVFLQAVDGGLDLVLVAGGGLTSKTITGFGLVARAGSGIKNPQDCVGKKIGVPGLGAFLHVTFRAWLKDSGVDHRKVNFVEASFPQHADLLRGGSVDAVVSADPFMSRITESGAGYVASYYSTFLPENNQTIVHAAKREWVAKNPGAARAFRESLVEAAAFMQQPKNDAKVRAAIGK
;
A
#
# COMPACT_ATOMS: atom_id res chain seq x y z
N ASP A 1 -6.14 -0.90 -1.62
CA ASP A 1 -5.34 -1.30 -2.78
C ASP A 1 -5.42 -2.81 -3.09
N PHE A 2 -5.74 -3.65 -2.09
CA PHE A 2 -5.91 -5.10 -2.25
C PHE A 2 -7.38 -5.54 -2.32
N ALA A 3 -8.31 -4.63 -2.50
CA ALA A 3 -9.75 -4.92 -2.50
C ALA A 3 -10.14 -6.05 -3.45
N SER A 4 -9.55 -6.07 -4.67
CA SER A 4 -9.81 -7.12 -5.66
C SER A 4 -9.38 -8.51 -5.19
N VAL A 5 -8.32 -8.60 -4.37
CA VAL A 5 -7.85 -9.89 -3.80
C VAL A 5 -8.86 -10.41 -2.79
N PHE A 6 -9.33 -9.56 -1.87
CA PHE A 6 -10.34 -9.93 -0.87
C PHE A 6 -11.67 -10.29 -1.52
N VAL A 7 -12.12 -9.50 -2.49
CA VAL A 7 -13.35 -9.80 -3.25
C VAL A 7 -13.20 -11.11 -4.03
N ALA A 8 -12.06 -11.36 -4.68
CA ALA A 8 -11.82 -12.61 -5.40
C ALA A 8 -11.86 -13.85 -4.47
N ALA A 9 -11.37 -13.70 -3.25
CA ALA A 9 -11.42 -14.77 -2.24
C ALA A 9 -12.87 -15.01 -1.77
N GLU A 10 -13.59 -13.95 -1.37
CA GLU A 10 -14.96 -14.03 -0.82
C GLU A 10 -15.99 -14.49 -1.86
N GLU A 11 -15.94 -13.94 -3.09
CA GLU A 11 -16.88 -14.32 -4.17
C GLU A 11 -16.46 -15.64 -4.87
N GLY A 12 -15.38 -16.29 -4.40
CA GLY A 12 -14.96 -17.61 -4.86
C GLY A 12 -14.31 -17.63 -6.24
N TYR A 13 -13.80 -16.50 -6.76
CA TYR A 13 -13.23 -16.43 -8.10
C TYR A 13 -11.92 -17.22 -8.23
N PHE A 14 -11.16 -17.38 -7.15
CA PHE A 14 -10.01 -18.27 -7.11
C PHE A 14 -10.44 -19.75 -7.19
N LYS A 15 -11.42 -20.14 -6.38
CA LYS A 15 -11.96 -21.52 -6.36
C LYS A 15 -12.58 -21.92 -7.70
N LYS A 16 -13.26 -20.99 -8.36
CA LYS A 16 -13.82 -21.18 -9.71
C LYS A 16 -12.76 -21.60 -10.74
N ARG A 17 -11.49 -21.23 -10.49
CA ARG A 17 -10.34 -21.55 -11.35
C ARG A 17 -9.43 -22.63 -10.77
N ASN A 18 -9.94 -23.41 -9.79
CA ASN A 18 -9.18 -24.44 -9.09
C ASN A 18 -7.88 -23.90 -8.49
N LEU A 19 -7.89 -22.64 -8.02
CA LEU A 19 -6.78 -22.02 -7.35
C LEU A 19 -7.10 -21.90 -5.86
N GLU A 20 -6.30 -22.54 -5.03
CA GLU A 20 -6.32 -22.39 -3.57
C GLU A 20 -5.37 -21.23 -3.19
N VAL A 21 -5.89 -20.23 -2.48
CA VAL A 21 -5.14 -19.04 -2.09
C VAL A 21 -5.22 -18.83 -0.59
N GLU A 22 -4.06 -18.78 0.06
CA GLU A 22 -3.89 -18.35 1.45
C GLU A 22 -3.41 -16.89 1.44
N LEU A 23 -4.16 -16.01 2.10
CA LEU A 23 -3.79 -14.59 2.23
C LEU A 23 -2.90 -14.39 3.46
N LYS A 24 -1.70 -13.85 3.25
CA LYS A 24 -0.74 -13.54 4.32
C LYS A 24 -0.54 -12.04 4.42
N PHE A 25 -0.74 -11.49 5.61
CA PHE A 25 -0.44 -10.10 5.90
C PHE A 25 1.07 -9.89 6.09
N ILE A 26 1.66 -9.00 5.29
CA ILE A 26 3.05 -8.57 5.42
C ILE A 26 3.06 -7.14 5.95
N PRO A 27 3.56 -6.91 7.17
CA PRO A 27 3.45 -5.60 7.85
C PRO A 27 4.17 -4.45 7.14
N LEU A 28 5.31 -4.74 6.49
CA LEU A 28 6.14 -3.74 5.81
C LEU A 28 6.32 -4.10 4.34
N ASN A 29 5.96 -3.19 3.45
CA ASN A 29 6.03 -3.42 2.01
C ASN A 29 7.48 -3.68 1.53
N SER A 30 8.47 -3.07 2.17
CA SER A 30 9.91 -3.26 1.92
C SER A 30 10.38 -4.71 2.08
N THR A 31 9.67 -5.54 2.86
CA THR A 31 10.06 -6.95 3.11
C THR A 31 9.47 -7.95 2.12
N ILE A 32 8.52 -7.54 1.27
CA ILE A 32 7.86 -8.42 0.30
C ILE A 32 8.85 -9.09 -0.68
N PRO A 33 9.86 -8.39 -1.25
CA PRO A 33 10.83 -9.04 -2.14
C PRO A 33 11.59 -10.19 -1.47
N ALA A 34 11.98 -10.03 -0.20
CA ALA A 34 12.65 -11.09 0.55
C ALA A 34 11.71 -12.29 0.79
N ALA A 35 10.42 -12.05 1.06
CA ALA A 35 9.43 -13.11 1.22
C ALA A 35 9.17 -13.88 -0.09
N LEU A 36 9.22 -13.21 -1.25
CA LEU A 36 9.17 -13.86 -2.56
C LEU A 36 10.44 -14.67 -2.83
N GLN A 37 11.61 -14.13 -2.49
CA GLN A 37 12.89 -14.81 -2.70
C GLN A 37 13.01 -16.10 -1.86
N SER A 38 12.50 -16.09 -0.63
CA SER A 38 12.51 -17.23 0.28
C SER A 38 11.38 -18.25 0.06
N ASP A 39 10.54 -18.07 -0.96
CA ASP A 39 9.32 -18.86 -1.22
C ASP A 39 8.26 -18.82 -0.10
N SER A 40 8.40 -17.92 0.88
CA SER A 40 7.36 -17.67 1.91
C SER A 40 6.08 -17.09 1.30
N LEU A 41 6.20 -16.44 0.15
CA LEU A 41 5.12 -16.02 -0.73
C LEU A 41 5.39 -16.49 -2.15
N GLN A 42 4.35 -16.96 -2.85
CA GLN A 42 4.42 -17.25 -4.27
C GLN A 42 4.09 -16.02 -5.10
N ILE A 43 3.09 -15.26 -4.69
CA ILE A 43 2.71 -13.97 -5.26
C ILE A 43 2.69 -12.94 -4.13
N GLY A 44 3.40 -11.84 -4.29
CA GLY A 44 3.42 -10.73 -3.34
C GLY A 44 2.81 -9.47 -3.94
N GLY A 45 2.43 -8.52 -3.10
CA GLY A 45 1.88 -7.23 -3.48
C GLY A 45 2.83 -6.07 -3.18
N PRO A 46 4.05 -6.01 -3.75
CA PRO A 46 4.92 -4.86 -3.56
C PRO A 46 4.34 -3.61 -4.22
N THR A 47 4.74 -2.44 -3.75
CA THR A 47 4.55 -1.22 -4.52
C THR A 47 5.47 -1.22 -5.75
N PRO A 48 5.14 -0.50 -6.84
CA PRO A 48 5.98 -0.44 -8.04
C PRO A 48 7.43 -0.05 -7.73
N SER A 49 7.63 0.89 -6.82
CA SER A 49 8.98 1.34 -6.43
C SER A 49 9.79 0.24 -5.72
N VAL A 50 9.16 -0.53 -4.83
CA VAL A 50 9.80 -1.68 -4.16
C VAL A 50 10.08 -2.80 -5.17
N PHE A 51 9.17 -3.08 -6.09
CA PHE A 51 9.38 -4.05 -7.16
C PHE A 51 10.59 -3.66 -8.03
N LEU A 52 10.64 -2.40 -8.48
CA LEU A 52 11.74 -1.92 -9.33
C LEU A 52 13.08 -1.95 -8.60
N GLN A 53 13.13 -1.54 -7.33
CA GLN A 53 14.34 -1.63 -6.51
C GLN A 53 14.81 -3.08 -6.33
N ALA A 54 13.88 -4.03 -6.15
CA ALA A 54 14.23 -5.44 -6.03
C ALA A 54 14.81 -6.00 -7.31
N VAL A 55 14.24 -5.66 -8.47
CA VAL A 55 14.73 -6.08 -9.78
C VAL A 55 16.09 -5.44 -10.08
N ASP A 56 16.28 -4.15 -9.81
CA ASP A 56 17.54 -3.43 -9.94
C ASP A 56 18.63 -4.04 -9.02
N GLY A 57 18.24 -4.50 -7.83
CA GLY A 57 19.08 -5.25 -6.90
C GLY A 57 19.36 -6.72 -7.29
N GLY A 58 18.91 -7.16 -8.48
CA GLY A 58 19.22 -8.49 -9.04
C GLY A 58 18.20 -9.58 -8.76
N LEU A 59 17.03 -9.27 -8.15
CA LEU A 59 15.99 -10.29 -7.98
C LEU A 59 15.23 -10.51 -9.30
N ASP A 60 15.13 -11.77 -9.72
CA ASP A 60 14.40 -12.14 -10.94
C ASP A 60 12.89 -12.25 -10.69
N LEU A 61 12.23 -11.09 -10.62
CA LEU A 61 10.80 -10.97 -10.40
C LEU A 61 10.08 -10.54 -11.69
N VAL A 62 8.83 -10.96 -11.82
CA VAL A 62 7.93 -10.56 -12.92
C VAL A 62 6.60 -10.07 -12.38
N LEU A 63 5.94 -9.18 -13.12
CA LEU A 63 4.59 -8.74 -12.81
C LEU A 63 3.58 -9.80 -13.27
N VAL A 64 2.65 -10.13 -12.38
CA VAL A 64 1.55 -11.07 -12.62
C VAL A 64 0.25 -10.31 -12.89
N ALA A 65 -0.02 -9.26 -12.11
CA ALA A 65 -1.22 -8.44 -12.25
C ALA A 65 -0.98 -7.01 -11.73
N GLY A 66 -1.80 -6.06 -12.17
CA GLY A 66 -1.94 -4.75 -11.55
C GLY A 66 -2.73 -4.82 -10.23
N GLY A 67 -2.69 -3.74 -9.47
CA GLY A 67 -3.45 -3.56 -8.23
C GLY A 67 -4.19 -2.23 -8.21
N GLY A 68 -4.07 -1.46 -7.13
CA GLY A 68 -4.73 -0.17 -6.98
C GLY A 68 -4.15 0.93 -7.87
N LEU A 69 -4.98 1.92 -8.19
CA LEU A 69 -4.60 3.12 -8.93
C LEU A 69 -4.86 4.38 -8.09
N THR A 70 -4.06 5.42 -8.31
CA THR A 70 -4.33 6.75 -7.74
C THR A 70 -5.53 7.39 -8.44
N SER A 71 -6.25 8.22 -7.68
CA SER A 71 -7.30 9.10 -8.21
C SER A 71 -7.20 10.47 -7.54
N LYS A 72 -7.47 11.53 -8.27
CA LYS A 72 -7.55 12.90 -7.73
C LYS A 72 -8.82 13.14 -6.92
N THR A 73 -9.84 12.33 -7.13
CA THR A 73 -11.14 12.43 -6.44
C THR A 73 -11.20 11.59 -5.16
N ILE A 74 -10.24 10.68 -4.94
CA ILE A 74 -10.19 9.80 -3.78
C ILE A 74 -8.97 10.15 -2.94
N THR A 75 -9.20 10.70 -1.75
CA THR A 75 -8.16 11.07 -0.78
C THR A 75 -7.84 9.90 0.16
N GLY A 76 -7.42 8.76 -0.40
CA GLY A 76 -7.24 7.52 0.36
C GLY A 76 -5.95 7.44 1.18
N PHE A 77 -5.02 8.41 1.07
CA PHE A 77 -3.78 8.46 1.86
C PHE A 77 -3.27 9.89 2.04
N GLY A 78 -2.49 10.10 3.09
CA GLY A 78 -2.00 11.42 3.45
C GLY A 78 -0.97 11.43 4.56
N LEU A 79 -0.54 12.63 4.94
CA LEU A 79 0.26 12.89 6.12
C LEU A 79 -0.67 13.09 7.32
N VAL A 80 -0.54 12.23 8.34
CA VAL A 80 -1.27 12.34 9.60
C VAL A 80 -0.29 12.76 10.68
N ALA A 81 -0.48 13.94 11.21
CA ALA A 81 0.36 14.52 12.24
C ALA A 81 -0.15 14.15 13.64
N ARG A 82 0.76 13.93 14.58
CA ARG A 82 0.44 13.71 15.99
C ARG A 82 -0.32 14.91 16.56
N ALA A 83 -1.30 14.66 17.40
CA ALA A 83 -2.00 15.71 18.13
C ALA A 83 -0.98 16.60 18.91
N GLY A 84 -1.07 17.89 18.70
CA GLY A 84 -0.16 18.87 19.31
C GLY A 84 1.25 18.98 18.69
N SER A 85 1.58 18.27 17.61
CA SER A 85 2.90 18.33 16.95
C SER A 85 3.18 19.66 16.24
N GLY A 86 2.13 20.41 15.89
CA GLY A 86 2.23 21.67 15.15
C GLY A 86 2.50 21.54 13.65
N ILE A 87 2.55 20.32 13.10
CA ILE A 87 2.80 20.08 11.67
C ILE A 87 1.54 20.45 10.86
N LYS A 88 1.63 21.50 10.04
CA LYS A 88 0.51 22.01 9.21
C LYS A 88 0.86 22.08 7.73
N ASN A 89 2.14 22.18 7.41
CA ASN A 89 2.65 22.37 6.05
C ASN A 89 3.94 21.55 5.84
N PRO A 90 4.44 21.42 4.59
CA PRO A 90 5.63 20.63 4.29
C PRO A 90 6.89 21.07 5.05
N GLN A 91 7.05 22.37 5.29
CA GLN A 91 8.22 22.95 5.97
C GLN A 91 8.31 22.49 7.42
N ASP A 92 7.18 22.26 8.07
CA ASP A 92 7.12 21.79 9.47
C ASP A 92 7.64 20.35 9.62
N CYS A 93 7.81 19.62 8.51
CA CYS A 93 8.37 18.26 8.53
C CYS A 93 9.90 18.24 8.73
N VAL A 94 10.59 19.38 8.55
CA VAL A 94 12.06 19.44 8.72
C VAL A 94 12.44 19.10 10.15
N GLY A 95 13.38 18.15 10.33
CA GLY A 95 13.83 17.64 11.61
C GLY A 95 12.87 16.69 12.32
N LYS A 96 11.66 16.51 11.80
CA LYS A 96 10.63 15.63 12.38
C LYS A 96 10.88 14.17 12.06
N LYS A 97 10.39 13.30 12.96
CA LYS A 97 10.42 11.85 12.78
C LYS A 97 9.09 11.40 12.20
N ILE A 98 9.13 10.88 10.97
CA ILE A 98 7.94 10.50 10.21
C ILE A 98 7.94 9.00 9.93
N GLY A 99 6.89 8.32 10.40
CA GLY A 99 6.67 6.90 10.14
C GLY A 99 6.13 6.65 8.73
N VAL A 100 6.68 5.64 8.05
CA VAL A 100 6.24 5.21 6.71
C VAL A 100 6.06 3.69 6.68
N PRO A 101 5.09 3.14 5.93
CA PRO A 101 4.80 1.69 5.92
C PRO A 101 5.79 0.87 5.09
N GLY A 102 6.94 1.43 4.77
CA GLY A 102 8.06 0.81 4.08
C GLY A 102 8.98 1.85 3.46
N LEU A 103 10.26 1.83 3.82
CA LEU A 103 11.28 2.67 3.19
C LEU A 103 11.40 2.28 1.70
N GLY A 104 11.39 3.26 0.80
CA GLY A 104 11.37 3.03 -0.63
C GLY A 104 10.01 2.62 -1.22
N ALA A 105 8.99 2.35 -0.39
CA ALA A 105 7.65 2.02 -0.85
C ALA A 105 6.90 3.25 -1.39
N PHE A 106 5.77 3.03 -2.07
CA PHE A 106 5.00 4.06 -2.78
C PHE A 106 4.72 5.30 -1.92
N LEU A 107 4.17 5.13 -0.71
CA LEU A 107 3.84 6.26 0.16
C LEU A 107 5.09 7.06 0.58
N HIS A 108 6.22 6.39 0.85
CA HIS A 108 7.48 7.06 1.17
C HIS A 108 8.02 7.84 -0.03
N VAL A 109 8.09 7.21 -1.20
CA VAL A 109 8.65 7.85 -2.42
C VAL A 109 7.80 9.04 -2.85
N THR A 110 6.48 8.89 -2.86
CA THR A 110 5.55 9.96 -3.26
C THR A 110 5.52 11.11 -2.25
N PHE A 111 5.65 10.80 -0.96
CA PHE A 111 5.77 11.83 0.07
C PHE A 111 7.07 12.64 -0.08
N ARG A 112 8.19 11.98 -0.36
CA ARG A 112 9.45 12.67 -0.67
C ARG A 112 9.37 13.56 -1.91
N ALA A 113 8.65 13.09 -2.95
CA ALA A 113 8.40 13.88 -4.15
C ALA A 113 7.57 15.14 -3.83
N TRP A 114 6.51 15.00 -3.03
CA TRP A 114 5.68 16.10 -2.57
C TRP A 114 6.46 17.11 -1.72
N LEU A 115 7.33 16.67 -0.81
CA LEU A 115 8.22 17.55 -0.04
C LEU A 115 9.15 18.35 -0.97
N LYS A 116 9.79 17.66 -1.93
CA LYS A 116 10.69 18.29 -2.90
C LYS A 116 9.97 19.34 -3.74
N ASP A 117 8.78 19.03 -4.25
CA ASP A 117 7.96 19.97 -5.04
C ASP A 117 7.54 21.19 -4.21
N SER A 118 7.34 21.00 -2.91
CA SER A 118 7.06 22.05 -1.94
C SER A 118 8.31 22.83 -1.47
N GLY A 119 9.47 22.60 -2.08
CA GLY A 119 10.73 23.28 -1.73
C GLY A 119 11.41 22.74 -0.47
N VAL A 120 11.02 21.57 0.04
CA VAL A 120 11.59 20.95 1.23
C VAL A 120 12.58 19.85 0.85
N ASP A 121 13.82 19.95 1.36
CA ASP A 121 14.80 18.87 1.23
C ASP A 121 14.40 17.70 2.14
N HIS A 122 13.88 16.63 1.53
CA HIS A 122 13.43 15.44 2.24
C HIS A 122 14.54 14.76 3.07
N ARG A 123 15.84 15.02 2.79
CA ARG A 123 16.99 14.49 3.56
C ARG A 123 17.06 15.10 4.97
N LYS A 124 16.37 16.21 5.19
CA LYS A 124 16.22 16.87 6.52
C LYS A 124 15.04 16.33 7.33
N VAL A 125 14.36 15.28 6.83
CA VAL A 125 13.27 14.58 7.51
C VAL A 125 13.76 13.21 7.96
N ASN A 126 13.46 12.81 9.20
CA ASN A 126 13.89 11.53 9.75
C ASN A 126 12.82 10.47 9.48
N PHE A 127 12.98 9.66 8.44
CA PHE A 127 12.05 8.58 8.12
C PHE A 127 12.36 7.32 8.93
N VAL A 128 11.30 6.68 9.44
CA VAL A 128 11.38 5.37 10.11
C VAL A 128 10.29 4.45 9.59
N GLU A 129 10.57 3.15 9.54
CA GLU A 129 9.53 2.17 9.20
C GLU A 129 8.54 2.02 10.35
N ALA A 130 7.27 2.07 10.01
CA ALA A 130 6.13 1.89 10.91
C ALA A 130 5.01 1.21 10.14
N SER A 131 4.58 0.03 10.59
CA SER A 131 3.46 -0.67 9.97
C SER A 131 2.14 0.07 10.23
N PHE A 132 1.20 -0.01 9.30
CA PHE A 132 -0.09 0.67 9.42
C PHE A 132 -0.81 0.44 10.76
N PRO A 133 -0.91 -0.80 11.29
CA PRO A 133 -1.58 -1.03 12.58
C PRO A 133 -0.93 -0.30 13.76
N GLN A 134 0.38 0.00 13.69
CA GLN A 134 1.14 0.65 14.76
C GLN A 134 1.00 2.18 14.74
N HIS A 135 0.51 2.79 13.65
CA HIS A 135 0.53 4.23 13.45
C HIS A 135 -0.13 5.01 14.60
N ALA A 136 -1.33 4.60 15.02
CA ALA A 136 -2.06 5.29 16.08
C ALA A 136 -1.29 5.27 17.41
N ASP A 137 -0.70 4.13 17.77
CA ASP A 137 0.03 3.98 19.04
C ASP A 137 1.37 4.72 19.02
N LEU A 138 2.09 4.70 17.90
CA LEU A 138 3.33 5.45 17.73
C LEU A 138 3.13 6.98 17.83
N LEU A 139 2.01 7.48 17.26
CA LEU A 139 1.62 8.88 17.40
C LEU A 139 1.24 9.20 18.84
N ARG A 140 0.38 8.39 19.47
CA ARG A 140 -0.08 8.58 20.84
C ARG A 140 1.08 8.56 21.84
N GLY A 141 2.03 7.65 21.66
CA GLY A 141 3.23 7.52 22.49
C GLY A 141 4.32 8.54 22.17
N GLY A 142 4.16 9.41 21.17
CA GLY A 142 5.15 10.41 20.78
C GLY A 142 6.43 9.81 20.15
N SER A 143 6.41 8.55 19.77
CA SER A 143 7.56 7.87 19.14
C SER A 143 7.84 8.40 17.73
N VAL A 144 6.82 8.96 17.07
CA VAL A 144 6.91 9.69 15.81
C VAL A 144 6.09 10.98 15.87
N ASP A 145 6.47 11.99 15.11
CA ASP A 145 5.76 13.28 15.03
C ASP A 145 4.60 13.23 14.02
N ALA A 146 4.72 12.41 13.01
CA ALA A 146 3.69 12.16 12.00
C ALA A 146 3.88 10.77 11.37
N VAL A 147 2.87 10.32 10.67
CA VAL A 147 2.93 9.12 9.82
C VAL A 147 2.38 9.41 8.43
N VAL A 148 2.93 8.76 7.43
CA VAL A 148 2.32 8.68 6.11
C VAL A 148 1.42 7.45 6.13
N SER A 149 0.12 7.67 6.09
CA SER A 149 -0.88 6.62 6.31
C SER A 149 -1.92 6.57 5.21
N ALA A 150 -2.70 5.50 5.18
CA ALA A 150 -3.81 5.30 4.27
C ALA A 150 -5.03 4.77 5.02
N ASP A 151 -6.21 4.92 4.42
CA ASP A 151 -7.42 4.34 4.97
C ASP A 151 -7.40 2.80 4.91
N PRO A 152 -8.00 2.15 5.93
CA PRO A 152 -8.80 2.71 7.04
C PRO A 152 -7.99 3.17 8.27
N PHE A 153 -6.65 3.05 8.24
CA PHE A 153 -5.82 3.41 9.40
C PHE A 153 -5.78 4.92 9.66
N MET A 154 -5.82 5.73 8.60
CA MET A 154 -5.83 7.19 8.71
C MET A 154 -7.10 7.67 9.45
N SER A 155 -8.26 7.15 9.07
CA SER A 155 -9.54 7.42 9.74
C SER A 155 -9.50 6.99 11.22
N ARG A 156 -8.99 5.78 11.52
CA ARG A 156 -8.85 5.31 12.90
C ARG A 156 -7.97 6.21 13.77
N ILE A 157 -6.88 6.76 13.21
CA ILE A 157 -6.02 7.69 13.94
C ILE A 157 -6.79 8.96 14.31
N THR A 158 -7.51 9.54 13.35
CA THR A 158 -8.27 10.78 13.58
C THR A 158 -9.44 10.59 14.56
N GLU A 159 -10.20 9.52 14.39
CA GLU A 159 -11.31 9.15 15.28
C GLU A 159 -10.86 8.90 16.72
N SER A 160 -9.68 8.31 16.90
CA SER A 160 -9.09 8.06 18.23
C SER A 160 -8.48 9.30 18.89
N GLY A 161 -8.41 10.43 18.18
CA GLY A 161 -7.76 11.66 18.66
C GLY A 161 -6.23 11.59 18.75
N ALA A 162 -5.61 10.53 18.22
CA ALA A 162 -4.14 10.38 18.25
C ALA A 162 -3.43 11.35 17.30
N GLY A 163 -4.13 11.84 16.28
CA GLY A 163 -3.60 12.74 15.28
C GLY A 163 -4.68 13.39 14.42
N TYR A 164 -4.24 14.20 13.48
CA TYR A 164 -5.08 14.88 12.49
C TYR A 164 -4.43 14.79 11.10
N VAL A 165 -5.23 14.83 10.05
CA VAL A 165 -4.71 14.87 8.69
C VAL A 165 -4.13 16.26 8.43
N ALA A 166 -2.81 16.34 8.28
CA ALA A 166 -2.10 17.57 7.96
C ALA A 166 -2.11 17.85 6.45
N SER A 167 -2.11 16.81 5.62
CA SER A 167 -2.18 16.95 4.17
C SER A 167 -2.66 15.66 3.49
N TYR A 168 -3.58 15.83 2.54
CA TYR A 168 -3.90 14.79 1.55
C TYR A 168 -2.99 14.97 0.32
N TYR A 169 -1.68 14.74 0.48
CA TYR A 169 -0.74 14.92 -0.62
C TYR A 169 -0.99 13.96 -1.80
N SER A 170 -1.89 12.99 -1.62
CA SER A 170 -2.38 12.14 -2.72
C SER A 170 -2.91 12.94 -3.91
N THR A 171 -3.50 14.12 -3.67
CA THR A 171 -4.04 15.01 -4.71
C THR A 171 -2.95 15.65 -5.57
N PHE A 172 -1.70 15.67 -5.11
CA PHE A 172 -0.53 16.09 -5.85
C PHE A 172 -0.14 15.11 -6.96
N LEU A 173 -0.46 13.82 -6.79
CA LEU A 173 -0.06 12.78 -7.72
C LEU A 173 -0.90 12.79 -9.01
N PRO A 174 -0.32 12.43 -10.16
CA PRO A 174 -1.09 12.17 -11.36
C PRO A 174 -2.12 11.05 -11.13
N GLU A 175 -3.21 11.08 -11.90
CA GLU A 175 -4.18 9.98 -11.90
C GLU A 175 -3.60 8.71 -12.54
N ASN A 176 -4.21 7.57 -12.18
CA ASN A 176 -3.91 6.27 -12.77
C ASN A 176 -2.47 5.77 -12.54
N ASN A 177 -1.76 6.29 -11.52
CA ASN A 177 -0.51 5.66 -11.10
C ASN A 177 -0.79 4.38 -10.31
N GLN A 178 -0.07 3.33 -10.62
CA GLN A 178 -0.12 2.08 -9.86
C GLN A 178 0.37 2.31 -8.43
N THR A 179 -0.43 1.94 -7.45
CA THR A 179 -0.08 1.98 -6.02
C THR A 179 0.49 0.65 -5.55
N ILE A 180 -0.04 -0.44 -6.07
CA ILE A 180 0.37 -1.82 -5.82
C ILE A 180 0.44 -2.57 -7.15
N VAL A 181 1.38 -3.50 -7.24
CA VAL A 181 1.45 -4.52 -8.30
C VAL A 181 1.53 -5.90 -7.67
N HIS A 182 1.08 -6.91 -8.36
CA HIS A 182 1.28 -8.30 -7.95
C HIS A 182 2.46 -8.88 -8.69
N ALA A 183 3.45 -9.37 -7.96
CA ALA A 183 4.70 -9.90 -8.51
C ALA A 183 5.01 -11.29 -7.97
N ALA A 184 5.75 -12.06 -8.73
CA ALA A 184 6.24 -13.40 -8.37
C ALA A 184 7.65 -13.61 -8.93
N LYS A 185 8.36 -14.65 -8.46
CA LYS A 185 9.60 -15.08 -9.12
C LYS A 185 9.30 -15.56 -10.54
N ARG A 186 10.14 -15.19 -11.50
CA ARG A 186 10.01 -15.64 -12.90
C ARG A 186 10.01 -17.16 -12.99
N GLU A 187 10.88 -17.81 -12.25
CA GLU A 187 10.96 -19.26 -12.18
C GLU A 187 9.64 -19.90 -11.70
N TRP A 188 9.01 -19.33 -10.67
CA TRP A 188 7.72 -19.83 -10.17
C TRP A 188 6.63 -19.67 -11.24
N VAL A 189 6.56 -18.54 -11.92
CA VAL A 189 5.58 -18.32 -13.00
C VAL A 189 5.80 -19.29 -14.16
N ALA A 190 7.06 -19.56 -14.53
CA ALA A 190 7.41 -20.52 -15.57
C ALA A 190 6.97 -21.94 -15.23
N LYS A 191 7.11 -22.34 -13.95
CA LYS A 191 6.67 -23.66 -13.45
C LYS A 191 5.16 -23.74 -13.23
N ASN A 192 4.47 -22.62 -12.99
CA ASN A 192 3.06 -22.54 -12.64
C ASN A 192 2.27 -21.53 -13.49
N PRO A 193 2.35 -21.60 -14.85
CA PRO A 193 1.73 -20.59 -15.70
C PRO A 193 0.19 -20.59 -15.61
N GLY A 194 -0.42 -21.74 -15.33
CA GLY A 194 -1.84 -21.88 -15.09
C GLY A 194 -2.30 -21.15 -13.83
N ALA A 195 -1.57 -21.29 -12.72
CA ALA A 195 -1.86 -20.62 -11.46
C ALA A 195 -1.69 -19.10 -11.57
N ALA A 196 -0.62 -18.61 -12.23
CA ALA A 196 -0.39 -17.19 -12.45
C ALA A 196 -1.51 -16.56 -13.30
N ARG A 197 -1.97 -17.26 -14.34
CA ARG A 197 -3.11 -16.85 -15.17
C ARG A 197 -4.40 -16.83 -14.38
N ALA A 198 -4.72 -17.92 -13.66
CA ALA A 198 -5.91 -18.02 -12.84
C ALA A 198 -5.99 -16.91 -11.77
N PHE A 199 -4.87 -16.59 -11.12
CA PHE A 199 -4.79 -15.47 -10.19
C PHE A 199 -5.15 -14.15 -10.88
N ARG A 200 -4.49 -13.81 -11.98
CA ARG A 200 -4.74 -12.56 -12.73
C ARG A 200 -6.20 -12.45 -13.18
N GLU A 201 -6.76 -13.52 -13.78
CA GLU A 201 -8.14 -13.53 -14.26
C GLU A 201 -9.15 -13.39 -13.11
N SER A 202 -8.86 -13.95 -11.94
CA SER A 202 -9.68 -13.78 -10.75
C SER A 202 -9.71 -12.33 -10.27
N LEU A 203 -8.57 -11.61 -10.32
CA LEU A 203 -8.52 -10.19 -9.98
C LEU A 203 -9.25 -9.32 -11.01
N VAL A 204 -9.18 -9.65 -12.29
CA VAL A 204 -9.93 -8.93 -13.35
C VAL A 204 -11.44 -9.09 -13.13
N GLU A 205 -11.92 -10.31 -12.82
CA GLU A 205 -13.33 -10.57 -12.53
C GLU A 205 -13.77 -9.84 -11.26
N ALA A 206 -12.94 -9.83 -10.20
CA ALA A 206 -13.21 -9.09 -8.97
C ALA A 206 -13.27 -7.58 -9.22
N ALA A 207 -12.35 -7.01 -10.01
CA ALA A 207 -12.38 -5.60 -10.37
C ALA A 207 -13.66 -5.22 -11.12
N ALA A 208 -14.09 -6.04 -12.08
CA ALA A 208 -15.36 -5.83 -12.80
C ALA A 208 -16.58 -5.93 -11.88
N PHE A 209 -16.54 -6.83 -10.89
CA PHE A 209 -17.61 -6.97 -9.89
C PHE A 209 -17.70 -5.72 -9.00
N MET A 210 -16.55 -5.20 -8.57
CA MET A 210 -16.45 -4.00 -7.71
C MET A 210 -16.98 -2.73 -8.39
N GLN A 211 -16.91 -2.63 -9.71
CA GLN A 211 -17.40 -1.48 -10.45
C GLN A 211 -18.92 -1.41 -10.57
N GLN A 212 -19.65 -2.45 -10.14
CA GLN A 212 -21.11 -2.47 -10.22
C GLN A 212 -21.72 -1.97 -8.89
N PRO A 213 -22.46 -0.85 -8.87
CA PRO A 213 -23.02 -0.26 -7.64
C PRO A 213 -23.88 -1.23 -6.80
N LYS A 214 -24.58 -2.17 -7.46
CA LYS A 214 -25.37 -3.21 -6.78
C LYS A 214 -24.55 -4.13 -5.87
N ASN A 215 -23.24 -4.17 -6.05
CA ASN A 215 -22.31 -5.03 -5.29
C ASN A 215 -21.65 -4.30 -4.11
N ASP A 216 -21.89 -3.00 -3.92
CA ASP A 216 -21.21 -2.18 -2.89
C ASP A 216 -21.24 -2.81 -1.50
N ALA A 217 -22.40 -3.34 -1.06
CA ALA A 217 -22.52 -3.97 0.25
C ALA A 217 -21.62 -5.21 0.39
N LYS A 218 -21.52 -6.04 -0.65
CA LYS A 218 -20.65 -7.22 -0.67
C LYS A 218 -19.18 -6.84 -0.70
N VAL A 219 -18.83 -5.82 -1.48
CA VAL A 219 -17.46 -5.29 -1.56
C VAL A 219 -17.01 -4.78 -0.19
N ARG A 220 -17.85 -3.97 0.49
CA ARG A 220 -17.56 -3.50 1.85
C ARG A 220 -17.40 -4.64 2.85
N ALA A 221 -18.27 -5.66 2.78
CA ALA A 221 -18.18 -6.83 3.65
C ALA A 221 -16.90 -7.65 3.41
N ALA A 222 -16.46 -7.78 2.16
CA ALA A 222 -15.21 -8.49 1.82
C ALA A 222 -13.95 -7.77 2.31
N ILE A 223 -13.96 -6.42 2.29
CA ILE A 223 -12.81 -5.61 2.71
C ILE A 223 -12.76 -5.39 4.22
N GLY A 224 -13.90 -5.46 4.89
CA GLY A 224 -14.04 -5.20 6.34
C GLY A 224 -13.67 -6.37 7.26
N LYS A 225 -13.33 -7.52 6.70
CA LYS A 225 -12.85 -8.72 7.42
C LYS A 225 -11.35 -8.63 7.63
#